data_ff513cc5d51ce07e0c2070a19aae6e15
#
_entry.id   ff513cc5d51ce07e0c2070a19aae6e15
#
_cell.length_a   1.000
_cell.length_b   1.000
_cell.length_c   1.000
_cell.angle_alpha   90.00
_cell.angle_beta   90.00
_cell.angle_gamma   90.00
#
_symmetry.space_group_name_H-M   'P 1'
#
loop_
_entity.id
_entity.type
_entity.pdbx_description
1 polymer ?
#
loop_
_entity_poly.entity_id
_entity_poly.type
_entity_poly.pdbx_seq_one_letter_code
_entity_poly.pdbx_strand_id
1 'polypeptide(L)'
;MKLYLDENLSPRIAELLSARGLDAISAHEAGNTQLADPAQLRYATSQGRAIVTCDVADFVVLATELIAANAEHAGIVLVSSAFSTDDFSGVADAIERVARRYPHGIPGAVLYLS
;
A
#
# COMPACT_ATOMS: atom_id res chain seq x y z
N MET A 1 -10.68 3.71 4.36
CA MET A 1 -9.69 3.41 3.29
C MET A 1 -9.47 1.91 3.24
N LYS A 2 -9.44 1.35 2.04
CA LYS A 2 -9.10 -0.07 1.82
C LYS A 2 -7.64 -0.15 1.43
N LEU A 3 -6.91 -1.11 1.97
CA LEU A 3 -5.46 -1.23 1.85
C LEU A 3 -5.03 -2.59 1.31
N TYR A 4 -3.97 -2.59 0.53
CA TYR A 4 -3.31 -3.79 0.02
C TYR A 4 -1.82 -3.65 0.26
N LEU A 5 -1.24 -4.53 1.07
CA LEU A 5 0.18 -4.50 1.40
C LEU A 5 0.94 -5.43 0.46
N ASP A 6 1.97 -4.92 -0.21
CA ASP A 6 2.72 -5.74 -1.15
C ASP A 6 3.55 -6.81 -0.42
N GLU A 7 4.15 -7.74 -1.20
CA GLU A 7 4.78 -8.93 -0.63
C GLU A 7 6.04 -8.64 0.19
N ASN A 8 6.66 -7.46 0.02
CA ASN A 8 7.88 -7.09 0.75
C ASN A 8 7.60 -6.59 2.16
N LEU A 9 6.33 -6.36 2.49
CA LEU A 9 5.90 -6.03 3.86
C LEU A 9 5.38 -7.30 4.54
N SER A 10 5.68 -7.45 5.83
CA SER A 10 5.20 -8.61 6.58
C SER A 10 3.67 -8.64 6.61
N PRO A 11 3.03 -9.82 6.37
CA PRO A 11 1.58 -9.95 6.51
C PRO A 11 1.08 -9.65 7.93
N ARG A 12 1.97 -9.67 8.94
CA ARG A 12 1.63 -9.28 10.32
C ARG A 12 1.13 -7.84 10.38
N ILE A 13 1.65 -6.96 9.52
CA ILE A 13 1.19 -5.56 9.48
C ILE A 13 -0.28 -5.50 9.06
N ALA A 14 -0.66 -6.25 8.02
CA ALA A 14 -2.06 -6.33 7.58
C ALA A 14 -2.95 -6.91 8.67
N GLU A 15 -2.49 -7.94 9.38
CA GLU A 15 -3.23 -8.53 10.51
C GLU A 15 -3.48 -7.49 11.62
N LEU A 16 -2.45 -6.70 11.97
CA LEU A 16 -2.59 -5.65 12.98
C LEU A 16 -3.61 -4.59 12.54
N LEU A 17 -3.57 -4.17 11.27
CA LEU A 17 -4.52 -3.19 10.75
C LEU A 17 -5.94 -3.74 10.75
N SER A 18 -6.12 -4.99 10.36
CA SER A 18 -7.43 -5.66 10.38
C SER A 18 -7.98 -5.76 11.80
N ALA A 19 -7.13 -6.07 12.77
CA ALA A 19 -7.51 -6.13 14.19
C ALA A 19 -7.96 -4.77 14.72
N ARG A 20 -7.51 -3.68 14.09
CA ARG A 20 -7.89 -2.30 14.44
C ARG A 20 -9.13 -1.81 13.68
N GLY A 21 -9.78 -2.68 12.93
CA GLY A 21 -11.01 -2.36 12.20
C GLY A 21 -10.80 -1.76 10.81
N LEU A 22 -9.57 -1.82 10.27
CA LEU A 22 -9.28 -1.34 8.92
C LEU A 22 -9.39 -2.50 7.92
N ASP A 23 -9.83 -2.20 6.70
CA ASP A 23 -9.92 -3.19 5.63
C ASP A 23 -8.56 -3.30 4.94
N ALA A 24 -7.72 -4.20 5.44
CA ALA A 24 -6.36 -4.41 4.95
C ALA A 24 -6.12 -5.88 4.64
N ILE A 25 -5.59 -6.15 3.46
CA ILE A 25 -5.12 -7.48 3.07
C ILE A 25 -3.66 -7.39 2.63
N SER A 26 -2.95 -8.52 2.72
CA SER A 26 -1.59 -8.62 2.21
C SER A 26 -1.57 -9.35 0.87
N ALA A 27 -0.51 -9.13 0.08
CA ALA A 27 -0.26 -9.93 -1.13
C ALA A 27 -0.15 -11.42 -0.79
N HIS A 28 0.41 -11.75 0.37
CA HIS A 28 0.50 -13.13 0.85
C HIS A 28 -0.89 -13.76 1.02
N GLU A 29 -1.79 -13.06 1.69
CA GLU A 29 -3.16 -13.52 1.91
C GLU A 29 -3.94 -13.66 0.60
N ALA A 30 -3.72 -12.75 -0.34
CA ALA A 30 -4.39 -12.75 -1.64
C ALA A 30 -3.81 -13.80 -2.61
N GLY A 31 -2.71 -14.47 -2.25
CA GLY A 31 -2.06 -15.43 -3.14
C GLY A 31 -1.27 -14.77 -4.28
N ASN A 32 -0.86 -13.53 -4.11
CA ASN A 32 -0.24 -12.71 -5.15
C ASN A 32 1.27 -12.51 -4.96
N THR A 33 1.92 -13.38 -4.19
CA THR A 33 3.39 -13.35 -4.08
C THR A 33 4.02 -13.59 -5.45
N GLN A 34 5.16 -12.94 -5.69
CA GLN A 34 5.93 -13.04 -6.94
C GLN A 34 5.29 -12.33 -8.14
N LEU A 35 4.21 -11.58 -7.97
CA LEU A 35 3.73 -10.71 -9.03
C LEU A 35 4.68 -9.51 -9.20
N ALA A 36 4.90 -9.10 -10.45
CA ALA A 36 5.63 -7.88 -10.73
C ALA A 36 4.86 -6.66 -10.22
N ASP A 37 5.57 -5.57 -9.90
CA ASP A 37 4.99 -4.36 -9.33
C ASP A 37 3.79 -3.80 -10.11
N PRO A 38 3.82 -3.74 -11.47
CA PRO A 38 2.63 -3.30 -12.21
C PRO A 38 1.42 -4.19 -11.99
N ALA A 39 1.61 -5.51 -11.87
CA ALA A 39 0.53 -6.45 -11.62
C ALA A 39 -0.01 -6.31 -10.19
N GLN A 40 0.86 -6.06 -9.22
CA GLN A 40 0.46 -5.79 -7.83
C GLN A 40 -0.43 -4.54 -7.78
N LEU A 41 -0.04 -3.47 -8.45
CA LEU A 41 -0.81 -2.24 -8.48
C LEU A 41 -2.14 -2.42 -9.21
N ARG A 42 -2.16 -3.16 -10.31
CA ARG A 42 -3.42 -3.45 -11.03
C ARG A 42 -4.38 -4.23 -10.14
N TYR A 43 -3.88 -5.21 -9.40
CA TYR A 43 -4.72 -5.97 -8.48
C TYR A 43 -5.31 -5.08 -7.40
N ALA A 44 -4.48 -4.27 -6.75
CA ALA A 44 -4.94 -3.35 -5.71
C ALA A 44 -6.00 -2.40 -6.26
N THR A 45 -5.76 -1.83 -7.44
CA THR A 45 -6.69 -0.92 -8.10
C THR A 45 -8.01 -1.59 -8.41
N SER A 46 -8.00 -2.85 -8.89
CA SER A 46 -9.22 -3.60 -9.19
C SER A 46 -10.07 -3.85 -7.95
N GLN A 47 -9.46 -3.86 -6.78
CA GLN A 47 -10.13 -4.06 -5.49
C GLN A 47 -10.50 -2.73 -4.81
N GLY A 48 -10.19 -1.60 -5.44
CA GLY A 48 -10.39 -0.28 -4.82
C GLY A 48 -9.48 -0.06 -3.61
N ARG A 49 -8.30 -0.67 -3.58
CA ARG A 49 -7.37 -0.62 -2.45
C ARG A 49 -6.15 0.23 -2.79
N ALA A 50 -5.76 1.09 -1.86
CA ALA A 50 -4.46 1.75 -1.95
C ALA A 50 -3.37 0.71 -1.68
N ILE A 51 -2.33 0.68 -2.50
CA ILE A 51 -1.20 -0.22 -2.27
C ILE A 51 -0.22 0.43 -1.29
N VAL A 52 0.29 -0.37 -0.35
CA VAL A 52 1.33 0.03 0.59
C VAL A 52 2.58 -0.76 0.25
N THR A 53 3.69 -0.08 0.01
CA THR A 53 4.93 -0.72 -0.41
C THR A 53 6.15 -0.03 0.19
N CYS A 54 7.21 -0.80 0.44
CA CYS A 54 8.52 -0.26 0.81
C CYS A 54 9.46 -0.14 -0.40
N ASP A 55 9.01 -0.52 -1.58
CA ASP A 55 9.77 -0.44 -2.83
C ASP A 55 9.58 0.94 -3.48
N VAL A 56 10.11 1.96 -2.81
CA VAL A 56 9.84 3.36 -3.12
C VAL A 56 10.25 3.71 -4.54
N ALA A 57 11.50 3.38 -4.93
CA ALA A 57 12.03 3.78 -6.22
C ALA A 57 11.20 3.25 -7.39
N ASP A 58 10.87 1.96 -7.34
CA ASP A 58 10.12 1.30 -8.42
C ASP A 58 8.69 1.84 -8.51
N PHE A 59 8.04 2.10 -7.37
CA PHE A 59 6.67 2.61 -7.38
C PHE A 59 6.59 4.09 -7.75
N VAL A 60 7.63 4.88 -7.51
CA VAL A 60 7.70 6.26 -8.00
C VAL A 60 7.79 6.27 -9.54
N VAL A 61 8.61 5.39 -10.12
CA VAL A 61 8.69 5.23 -11.58
C VAL A 61 7.33 4.80 -12.14
N LEU A 62 6.71 3.81 -11.52
CA LEU A 62 5.42 3.28 -11.96
C LEU A 62 4.33 4.36 -11.89
N ALA A 63 4.30 5.16 -10.83
CA ALA A 63 3.35 6.26 -10.69
C ALA A 63 3.53 7.29 -11.80
N THR A 64 4.79 7.61 -12.14
CA THR A 64 5.11 8.54 -13.24
C THR A 64 4.61 7.99 -14.58
N GLU A 65 4.79 6.69 -14.83
CA GLU A 65 4.30 6.03 -16.05
C GLU A 65 2.78 6.08 -16.13
N LEU A 66 2.09 5.88 -15.02
CA LEU A 66 0.62 5.93 -14.98
C LEU A 66 0.12 7.34 -15.26
N ILE A 67 0.76 8.36 -14.71
CA ILE A 67 0.41 9.76 -15.00
C ILE A 67 0.57 10.03 -16.49
N ALA A 68 1.70 9.62 -17.09
CA ALA A 68 1.96 9.82 -18.50
C ALA A 68 0.94 9.10 -19.39
N ALA A 69 0.45 7.95 -18.96
CA ALA A 69 -0.56 7.16 -19.66
C ALA A 69 -1.99 7.59 -19.35
N ASN A 70 -2.17 8.58 -18.47
CA ASN A 70 -3.47 9.00 -17.96
C ASN A 70 -4.28 7.83 -17.38
N ALA A 71 -3.58 6.91 -16.72
CA ALA A 71 -4.18 5.72 -16.11
C ALA A 71 -4.49 5.99 -14.63
N GLU A 72 -5.56 5.39 -14.15
CA GLU A 72 -6.03 5.56 -12.77
C GLU A 72 -5.45 4.49 -11.85
N HIS A 73 -5.33 4.84 -10.56
CA HIS A 73 -5.05 3.89 -9.49
C HIS A 73 -5.75 4.34 -8.21
N ALA A 74 -5.88 3.43 -7.26
CA ALA A 74 -6.61 3.72 -6.01
C ALA A 74 -5.74 4.39 -4.95
N GLY A 75 -4.47 4.61 -5.24
CA GLY A 75 -3.53 5.26 -4.33
C GLY A 75 -2.30 4.42 -4.06
N ILE A 76 -1.19 5.10 -3.76
CA ILE A 76 0.10 4.47 -3.43
C ILE A 76 0.61 5.09 -2.13
N VAL A 77 0.89 4.24 -1.13
CA VAL A 77 1.48 4.66 0.14
C VAL A 77 2.90 4.09 0.19
N LEU A 78 3.88 4.97 0.32
CA LEU A 78 5.29 4.61 0.30
C LEU A 78 5.86 4.58 1.71
N VAL A 79 6.41 3.43 2.09
CA VAL A 79 7.11 3.23 3.37
C VAL A 79 8.59 3.40 3.10
N SER A 80 9.15 4.56 3.45
CA SER A 80 10.55 4.86 3.20
C SER A 80 11.49 4.15 4.17
N SER A 81 12.79 4.23 3.90
CA SER A 81 13.82 3.66 4.77
C SER A 81 13.91 4.31 6.16
N ALA A 82 13.18 5.41 6.38
CA ALA A 82 13.05 5.99 7.71
C ALA A 82 12.30 5.07 8.69
N PHE A 83 11.52 4.12 8.14
CA PHE A 83 10.83 3.10 8.93
C PHE A 83 11.62 1.81 8.91
N SER A 84 11.77 1.16 10.07
CA SER A 84 12.20 -0.22 10.13
C SER A 84 11.00 -1.11 9.79
N THR A 85 11.11 -1.92 8.72
CA THR A 85 10.01 -2.81 8.31
C THR A 85 9.81 -3.97 9.29
N ASP A 86 10.73 -4.18 10.23
CA ASP A 86 10.59 -5.15 11.32
C ASP A 86 9.79 -4.58 12.49
N ASP A 87 9.62 -3.27 12.56
CA ASP A 87 8.76 -2.62 13.54
C ASP A 87 7.31 -2.64 13.04
N PHE A 88 6.68 -3.78 13.10
CA PHE A 88 5.34 -3.99 12.56
C PHE A 88 4.32 -3.03 13.17
N SER A 89 4.39 -2.85 14.47
CA SER A 89 3.50 -1.98 15.22
C SER A 89 3.68 -0.51 14.80
N GLY A 90 4.93 -0.05 14.68
CA GLY A 90 5.22 1.32 14.26
C GLY A 90 4.77 1.62 12.84
N VAL A 91 4.99 0.67 11.92
CA VAL A 91 4.52 0.79 10.54
C VAL A 91 2.99 0.80 10.49
N ALA A 92 2.35 -0.11 11.23
CA ALA A 92 0.89 -0.16 11.32
C ALA A 92 0.31 1.15 11.89
N ASP A 93 0.94 1.73 12.89
CA ASP A 93 0.52 3.02 13.47
C ASP A 93 0.54 4.13 12.42
N ALA A 94 1.60 4.20 11.63
CA ALA A 94 1.73 5.20 10.57
C ALA A 94 0.69 5.01 9.47
N ILE A 95 0.45 3.77 9.06
CA ILE A 95 -0.56 3.44 8.06
C ILE A 95 -1.96 3.80 8.59
N GLU A 96 -2.23 3.47 9.83
CA GLU A 96 -3.51 3.78 10.46
C GLU A 96 -3.78 5.28 10.47
N ARG A 97 -2.78 6.11 10.76
CA ARG A 97 -2.93 7.57 10.73
C ARG A 97 -3.38 8.05 9.35
N VAL A 98 -2.77 7.52 8.28
CA VAL A 98 -3.17 7.85 6.91
C VAL A 98 -4.60 7.39 6.63
N ALA A 99 -4.92 6.15 6.99
CA ALA A 99 -6.24 5.58 6.74
C ALA A 99 -7.35 6.35 7.46
N ARG A 100 -7.10 6.82 8.68
CA ARG A 100 -8.07 7.61 9.45
C ARG A 100 -8.20 9.04 8.94
N ARG A 101 -7.10 9.61 8.43
CA ARG A 101 -7.12 10.95 7.85
C ARG A 101 -7.87 10.98 6.51
N TYR A 102 -7.79 9.90 5.74
CA TYR A 102 -8.43 9.80 4.42
C TYR A 102 -9.37 8.59 4.38
N PRO A 103 -10.50 8.65 5.13
CA PRO A 103 -11.37 7.47 5.27
C PRO A 103 -11.99 7.00 3.96
N HIS A 104 -12.10 7.89 2.97
CA HIS A 104 -12.67 7.57 1.65
C HIS A 104 -11.62 7.19 0.61
N GLY A 105 -10.35 7.07 1.03
CA GLY A 105 -9.26 6.68 0.15
C GLY A 105 -8.47 7.85 -0.40
N ILE A 106 -7.47 7.51 -1.21
CA ILE A 106 -6.53 8.47 -1.83
C ILE A 106 -6.38 8.21 -3.33
N PRO A 107 -7.50 8.11 -4.09
CA PRO A 107 -7.38 7.74 -5.51
C PRO A 107 -6.48 8.71 -6.26
N GLY A 108 -5.55 8.17 -7.03
CA GLY A 108 -4.60 8.94 -7.84
C GLY A 108 -3.48 9.61 -7.07
N ALA A 109 -3.42 9.46 -5.74
CA ALA A 109 -2.41 10.11 -4.91
C ALA A 109 -1.26 9.17 -4.60
N VAL A 110 -0.08 9.76 -4.35
CA VAL A 110 1.10 9.06 -3.85
C VAL A 110 1.51 9.75 -2.55
N LEU A 111 1.50 9.01 -1.45
CA LEU A 111 1.83 9.55 -0.13
C LEU A 111 3.01 8.80 0.46
N TYR A 112 3.92 9.56 1.08
CA TYR A 112 4.97 8.99 1.93
C TYR A 112 4.46 8.90 3.36
N LEU A 113 4.70 7.76 4.01
CA LEU A 113 4.45 7.64 5.45
C LEU A 113 5.41 8.54 6.23
N SER A 114 4.93 9.13 7.30
CA SER A 114 5.71 9.96 8.21
C SER A 114 5.44 9.59 9.67
#